data_b0ee70dfc0b8cb39c150f15598052e45
#
_entry.id   b0ee70dfc0b8cb39c150f15598052e45
#
_cell.length_a   1.000
_cell.length_b   1.000
_cell.length_c   1.000
_cell.angle_alpha   90.00
_cell.angle_beta   90.00
_cell.angle_gamma   90.00
#
_symmetry.space_group_name_H-M   'P 1'
#
loop_
_entity.id
_entity.type
_entity.pdbx_description
1 polymer ?
#
loop_
_entity_poly.entity_id
_entity_poly.type
_entity_poly.pdbx_seq_one_letter_code
_entity_poly.pdbx_strand_id
1 'polypeptide(L)'
;MDAEICKNFLLVREKFPDQLNSDGKYTFKDEYFKDYCTGGCDNDFKKINAGCLYFFDAFFKDSSLFEKVAKNNINIVDYIIIWLSYMLSLMESELKESLVFFYNIYIKGGERYTNTISGINEYSSYMELISKKHDLTNVDMNKSIISELYDAFKILCEMYTEFDKNSNCTSCSEKAKEFVKKYEQLNGNYSITGNSSYNKMLSSLSTDYNKLKDKYKDSSSLPAIKSTQITSSSSIANNLLLVLSIFGAIGIFLGIAYKYSLFGFRKRFKKQQIREKLKNIKKKMNQ
;
A
#
# COMPACT_ATOMS: atom_id res chain seq x y z
N MET A 1 -5.67 11.41 7.51
CA MET A 1 -5.00 12.70 7.17
C MET A 1 -5.57 13.81 8.03
N ASP A 2 -4.84 14.90 8.23
CA ASP A 2 -5.32 16.12 8.85
C ASP A 2 -4.63 17.37 8.21
N ALA A 3 -4.99 18.55 8.70
CA ALA A 3 -4.46 19.81 8.14
C ALA A 3 -2.95 19.96 8.33
N GLU A 4 -2.37 19.44 9.42
CA GLU A 4 -0.94 19.54 9.69
C GLU A 4 -0.11 18.72 8.70
N ILE A 5 -0.57 17.51 8.38
CA ILE A 5 0.02 16.68 7.33
C ILE A 5 -0.03 17.42 5.99
N CYS A 6 -1.20 17.98 5.63
CA CYS A 6 -1.36 18.73 4.38
C CYS A 6 -0.48 19.99 4.32
N LYS A 7 -0.29 20.70 5.43
CA LYS A 7 0.62 21.85 5.50
C LYS A 7 2.06 21.50 5.14
N ASN A 8 2.54 20.31 5.56
CA ASN A 8 3.88 19.85 5.19
C ASN A 8 4.01 19.63 3.68
N PHE A 9 2.99 19.01 3.03
CA PHE A 9 2.99 18.86 1.57
C PHE A 9 2.92 20.20 0.84
N LEU A 10 2.10 21.15 1.30
CA LEU A 10 2.00 22.48 0.72
C LEU A 10 3.31 23.27 0.88
N LEU A 11 3.99 23.12 2.01
CA LEU A 11 5.28 23.75 2.25
C LEU A 11 6.36 23.24 1.29
N VAL A 12 6.43 21.90 1.10
CA VAL A 12 7.34 21.33 0.09
C VAL A 12 7.01 21.88 -1.29
N ARG A 13 5.72 21.92 -1.70
CA ARG A 13 5.30 22.47 -2.99
C ARG A 13 5.68 23.95 -3.19
N GLU A 14 5.67 24.76 -2.12
CA GLU A 14 6.11 26.15 -2.17
C GLU A 14 7.62 26.27 -2.41
N LYS A 15 8.43 25.41 -1.81
CA LYS A 15 9.90 25.45 -1.87
C LYS A 15 10.46 24.61 -3.01
N PHE A 16 9.73 23.62 -3.45
CA PHE A 16 10.02 22.71 -4.55
C PHE A 16 8.75 22.55 -5.40
N PRO A 17 8.46 23.47 -6.34
CA PRO A 17 7.26 23.44 -7.15
C PRO A 17 7.09 22.12 -7.94
N ASP A 18 5.85 21.67 -8.01
CA ASP A 18 5.41 20.45 -8.69
C ASP A 18 5.24 20.66 -10.21
N GLN A 19 6.18 21.40 -10.81
CA GLN A 19 6.22 21.69 -12.25
C GLN A 19 7.65 21.95 -12.70
N LEU A 20 7.92 21.68 -13.96
CA LEU A 20 9.20 22.04 -14.60
C LEU A 20 9.18 23.50 -15.06
N ASN A 21 10.35 24.14 -15.06
CA ASN A 21 10.54 25.46 -15.64
C ASN A 21 10.58 25.39 -17.18
N SER A 22 10.79 26.53 -17.85
CA SER A 22 10.91 26.62 -19.32
C SER A 22 12.02 25.76 -19.90
N ASP A 23 13.03 25.41 -19.11
CA ASP A 23 14.18 24.61 -19.56
C ASP A 23 13.97 23.11 -19.27
N GLY A 24 12.77 22.70 -18.88
CA GLY A 24 12.43 21.32 -18.53
C GLY A 24 13.08 20.81 -17.24
N LYS A 25 13.45 21.73 -16.31
CA LYS A 25 14.14 21.41 -15.06
C LYS A 25 13.33 21.87 -13.85
N TYR A 26 13.54 21.19 -12.75
CA TYR A 26 12.95 21.59 -11.47
C TYR A 26 13.60 22.85 -10.89
N THR A 27 12.75 23.79 -10.47
CA THR A 27 13.14 24.89 -9.56
C THR A 27 13.16 24.35 -8.14
N PHE A 28 14.25 24.63 -7.41
CA PHE A 28 14.48 24.03 -6.10
C PHE A 28 15.17 25.07 -5.18
N LYS A 29 14.65 25.26 -3.97
CA LYS A 29 15.24 26.15 -2.98
C LYS A 29 16.23 25.39 -2.09
N ASP A 30 17.48 25.29 -2.53
CA ASP A 30 18.55 24.50 -1.94
C ASP A 30 18.74 24.73 -0.44
N GLU A 31 18.65 25.98 0.02
CA GLU A 31 18.79 26.34 1.44
C GLU A 31 17.78 25.68 2.36
N TYR A 32 16.58 25.38 1.83
CA TYR A 32 15.52 24.72 2.58
C TYR A 32 15.74 23.21 2.72
N PHE A 33 16.34 22.61 1.70
CA PHE A 33 16.58 21.16 1.63
C PHE A 33 18.06 20.78 1.83
N LYS A 34 18.92 21.74 2.24
CA LYS A 34 20.39 21.54 2.33
C LYS A 34 20.80 20.29 3.12
N ASP A 35 20.05 19.97 4.21
CA ASP A 35 20.33 18.83 5.07
C ASP A 35 19.98 17.49 4.41
N TYR A 36 19.26 17.53 3.29
CA TYR A 36 18.83 16.39 2.49
C TYR A 36 19.63 16.26 1.18
N CYS A 37 20.43 17.26 0.83
CA CYS A 37 21.26 17.32 -0.37
C CYS A 37 22.67 16.79 -0.11
N THR A 38 22.81 15.53 0.32
CA THR A 38 24.14 14.91 0.54
C THR A 38 24.91 14.86 -0.77
N GLY A 39 26.04 15.62 -0.84
CA GLY A 39 26.85 15.73 -2.05
C GLY A 39 26.27 16.69 -3.11
N GLY A 40 25.33 17.60 -2.71
CA GLY A 40 24.66 18.58 -3.57
C GLY A 40 23.40 18.06 -4.26
N CYS A 41 22.50 18.97 -4.65
CA CYS A 41 21.28 18.67 -5.42
C CYS A 41 21.43 19.15 -6.87
N ASP A 42 22.47 18.67 -7.56
CA ASP A 42 22.90 19.11 -8.90
C ASP A 42 22.06 18.55 -10.06
N ASN A 43 21.22 17.54 -9.78
CA ASN A 43 20.32 16.98 -10.77
C ASN A 43 18.92 16.74 -10.19
N ASP A 44 17.94 16.51 -11.06
CA ASP A 44 16.54 16.43 -10.68
C ASP A 44 16.22 15.21 -9.79
N PHE A 45 16.86 14.07 -10.00
CA PHE A 45 16.70 12.91 -9.11
C PHE A 45 17.17 13.23 -7.68
N LYS A 46 18.29 13.95 -7.50
CA LYS A 46 18.77 14.35 -6.17
C LYS A 46 17.83 15.35 -5.50
N LYS A 47 17.25 16.29 -6.28
CA LYS A 47 16.24 17.23 -5.78
C LYS A 47 14.99 16.49 -5.30
N ILE A 48 14.47 15.56 -6.12
CA ILE A 48 13.32 14.72 -5.76
C ILE A 48 13.63 13.89 -4.51
N ASN A 49 14.85 13.31 -4.44
CA ASN A 49 15.28 12.56 -3.26
C ASN A 49 15.32 13.42 -2.00
N ALA A 50 15.80 14.67 -2.09
CA ALA A 50 15.81 15.59 -0.95
C ALA A 50 14.39 15.89 -0.45
N GLY A 51 13.44 16.17 -1.35
CA GLY A 51 12.04 16.35 -0.99
C GLY A 51 11.39 15.10 -0.37
N CYS A 52 11.71 13.92 -0.93
CA CYS A 52 11.23 12.64 -0.41
C CYS A 52 11.73 12.37 1.01
N LEU A 53 13.04 12.55 1.26
CA LEU A 53 13.64 12.41 2.59
C LEU A 53 13.06 13.43 3.59
N TYR A 54 12.81 14.67 3.15
CA TYR A 54 12.15 15.66 3.99
C TYR A 54 10.79 15.15 4.50
N PHE A 55 9.96 14.57 3.64
CA PHE A 55 8.68 14.01 4.07
C PHE A 55 8.85 12.86 5.06
N PHE A 56 9.78 11.94 4.78
CA PHE A 56 10.03 10.84 5.71
C PHE A 56 10.51 11.33 7.08
N ASP A 57 11.41 12.29 7.11
CA ASP A 57 11.87 12.88 8.35
C ASP A 57 10.75 13.65 9.09
N ALA A 58 9.91 14.40 8.36
CA ALA A 58 8.83 15.18 8.95
C ALA A 58 7.77 14.31 9.65
N PHE A 59 7.56 13.09 9.18
CA PHE A 59 6.49 12.22 9.68
C PHE A 59 6.97 10.99 10.45
N PHE A 60 8.17 10.47 10.13
CA PHE A 60 8.55 9.11 10.50
C PHE A 60 9.94 8.98 11.14
N LYS A 61 10.64 10.10 11.39
CA LYS A 61 12.01 10.11 11.88
C LYS A 61 12.17 9.50 13.28
N ASP A 62 11.18 9.72 14.14
CA ASP A 62 11.16 9.25 15.51
C ASP A 62 9.73 9.06 16.03
N SER A 63 9.60 8.43 17.20
CA SER A 63 8.30 8.14 17.82
C SER A 63 7.49 9.41 18.11
N SER A 64 8.14 10.53 18.46
CA SER A 64 7.46 11.78 18.77
C SER A 64 6.82 12.39 17.52
N LEU A 65 7.53 12.42 16.39
CA LEU A 65 6.99 12.89 15.11
C LEU A 65 5.91 11.94 14.57
N PHE A 66 6.15 10.62 14.68
CA PHE A 66 5.16 9.63 14.27
C PHE A 66 3.85 9.76 15.06
N GLU A 67 3.93 9.95 16.38
CA GLU A 67 2.73 10.12 17.23
C GLU A 67 2.08 11.50 17.03
N LYS A 68 2.85 12.58 17.11
CA LYS A 68 2.31 13.95 17.18
C LYS A 68 1.96 14.54 15.83
N VAL A 69 2.78 14.30 14.80
CA VAL A 69 2.61 14.87 13.45
C VAL A 69 1.89 13.89 12.55
N ALA A 70 2.39 12.65 12.44
CA ALA A 70 1.78 11.63 11.62
C ALA A 70 0.51 10.99 12.25
N LYS A 71 0.22 11.23 13.53
CA LYS A 71 -0.94 10.67 14.26
C LYS A 71 -0.99 9.14 14.20
N ASN A 72 0.16 8.49 14.27
CA ASN A 72 0.36 7.05 14.10
C ASN A 72 -0.20 6.50 12.78
N ASN A 73 -0.24 7.34 11.74
CA ASN A 73 -0.83 6.99 10.45
C ASN A 73 0.25 6.65 9.42
N ILE A 74 0.56 5.37 9.27
CA ILE A 74 1.52 4.87 8.26
C ILE A 74 1.02 5.09 6.81
N ASN A 75 -0.28 5.35 6.61
CA ASN A 75 -0.84 5.58 5.27
C ASN A 75 -0.39 6.91 4.65
N ILE A 76 0.29 7.79 5.41
CA ILE A 76 0.94 8.99 4.84
C ILE A 76 1.97 8.58 3.78
N VAL A 77 2.56 7.40 3.87
CA VAL A 77 3.46 6.85 2.84
C VAL A 77 2.78 6.80 1.47
N ASP A 78 1.47 6.49 1.41
CA ASP A 78 0.73 6.45 0.15
C ASP A 78 0.77 7.82 -0.55
N TYR A 79 0.65 8.92 0.20
CA TYR A 79 0.72 10.29 -0.32
C TYR A 79 2.13 10.70 -0.71
N ILE A 80 3.15 10.26 0.05
CA ILE A 80 4.56 10.46 -0.32
C ILE A 80 4.87 9.77 -1.64
N ILE A 81 4.37 8.54 -1.83
CA ILE A 81 4.58 7.79 -3.07
C ILE A 81 3.78 8.38 -4.25
N ILE A 82 2.56 8.90 -4.01
CA ILE A 82 1.82 9.65 -5.04
C ILE A 82 2.65 10.87 -5.48
N TRP A 83 3.15 11.68 -4.54
CA TRP A 83 3.98 12.84 -4.83
C TRP A 83 5.28 12.44 -5.57
N LEU A 84 6.02 11.45 -5.06
CA LEU A 84 7.24 10.94 -5.68
C LEU A 84 7.00 10.50 -7.12
N SER A 85 5.96 9.68 -7.32
CA SER A 85 5.61 9.17 -8.64
C SER A 85 5.21 10.30 -9.59
N TYR A 86 4.47 11.30 -9.10
CA TYR A 86 4.11 12.48 -9.88
C TYR A 86 5.36 13.26 -10.30
N MET A 87 6.26 13.57 -9.37
CA MET A 87 7.49 14.29 -9.68
C MET A 87 8.33 13.52 -10.71
N LEU A 88 8.50 12.23 -10.55
CA LEU A 88 9.22 11.40 -11.53
C LEU A 88 8.50 11.35 -12.90
N SER A 89 7.17 11.45 -12.92
CA SER A 89 6.40 11.41 -14.17
C SER A 89 6.56 12.64 -15.05
N LEU A 90 6.99 13.76 -14.49
CA LEU A 90 7.26 15.00 -15.23
C LEU A 90 8.60 14.95 -15.99
N MET A 91 9.47 13.99 -15.66
CA MET A 91 10.72 13.78 -16.37
C MET A 91 10.48 13.15 -17.74
N GLU A 92 11.45 13.26 -18.64
CA GLU A 92 11.34 12.75 -20.02
C GLU A 92 11.28 11.20 -20.07
N SER A 93 11.96 10.54 -19.13
CA SER A 93 12.01 9.06 -19.06
C SER A 93 10.65 8.42 -18.72
N GLU A 94 10.51 7.13 -19.05
CA GLU A 94 9.33 6.37 -18.66
C GLU A 94 9.21 6.29 -17.12
N LEU A 95 7.98 6.47 -16.60
CA LEU A 95 7.75 6.53 -15.16
C LEU A 95 8.19 5.26 -14.44
N LYS A 96 7.93 4.09 -15.03
CA LYS A 96 8.34 2.80 -14.46
C LYS A 96 9.86 2.71 -14.31
N GLU A 97 10.61 3.10 -15.33
CA GLU A 97 12.07 3.10 -15.32
C GLU A 97 12.61 4.08 -14.27
N SER A 98 12.03 5.28 -14.20
CA SER A 98 12.37 6.30 -13.20
C SER A 98 12.11 5.82 -11.78
N LEU A 99 10.98 5.16 -11.51
CA LEU A 99 10.64 4.60 -10.20
C LEU A 99 11.59 3.47 -9.78
N VAL A 100 11.86 2.53 -10.70
CA VAL A 100 12.80 1.42 -10.45
C VAL A 100 14.21 1.95 -10.21
N PHE A 101 14.67 2.93 -11.01
CA PHE A 101 15.95 3.60 -10.81
C PHE A 101 16.01 4.29 -9.45
N PHE A 102 15.00 5.11 -9.13
CA PHE A 102 14.93 5.83 -7.86
C PHE A 102 14.95 4.88 -6.66
N TYR A 103 14.17 3.81 -6.73
CA TYR A 103 14.13 2.80 -5.68
C TYR A 103 15.50 2.15 -5.46
N ASN A 104 16.15 1.70 -6.53
CA ASN A 104 17.42 0.97 -6.40
C ASN A 104 18.58 1.88 -5.97
N ILE A 105 18.65 3.11 -6.49
CA ILE A 105 19.77 4.02 -6.24
C ILE A 105 19.59 4.80 -4.94
N TYR A 106 18.41 5.36 -4.71
CA TYR A 106 18.19 6.25 -3.58
C TYR A 106 17.58 5.56 -2.37
N ILE A 107 16.54 4.72 -2.55
CA ILE A 107 15.87 4.09 -1.40
C ILE A 107 16.68 2.91 -0.89
N LYS A 108 16.98 1.94 -1.75
CA LYS A 108 17.70 0.73 -1.36
C LYS A 108 19.20 0.98 -1.13
N GLY A 109 19.81 1.85 -1.93
CA GLY A 109 21.24 2.21 -1.83
C GLY A 109 21.53 3.36 -0.86
N GLY A 110 20.50 4.08 -0.37
CA GLY A 110 20.68 5.27 0.47
C GLY A 110 20.68 4.96 1.97
N GLU A 111 21.76 5.30 2.68
CA GLU A 111 21.86 5.08 4.14
C GLU A 111 20.70 5.68 4.91
N ARG A 112 20.23 6.87 4.55
CA ARG A 112 19.12 7.54 5.24
C ARG A 112 17.79 6.78 5.16
N TYR A 113 17.58 5.98 4.13
CA TYR A 113 16.40 5.12 4.03
C TYR A 113 16.56 3.78 4.75
N THR A 114 17.80 3.30 4.89
CA THR A 114 18.11 1.97 5.44
C THR A 114 18.54 2.01 6.90
N ASN A 115 18.94 3.19 7.41
CA ASN A 115 19.32 3.36 8.81
C ASN A 115 18.18 2.97 9.76
N THR A 116 18.55 2.30 10.86
CA THR A 116 17.59 1.84 11.85
C THR A 116 16.98 3.00 12.62
N ILE A 117 15.65 3.02 12.69
CA ILE A 117 14.84 3.92 13.51
C ILE A 117 14.38 3.14 14.74
N SER A 118 14.71 3.64 15.92
CA SER A 118 14.33 3.01 17.18
C SER A 118 13.06 3.62 17.79
N GLY A 119 12.38 2.84 18.63
CA GLY A 119 11.23 3.33 19.41
C GLY A 119 9.90 3.35 18.64
N ILE A 120 9.85 2.72 17.47
CA ILE A 120 8.65 2.54 16.66
C ILE A 120 8.51 1.06 16.35
N ASN A 121 7.34 0.47 16.60
CA ASN A 121 7.10 -0.96 16.38
C ASN A 121 6.63 -1.26 14.95
N GLU A 122 6.06 -0.28 14.28
CA GLU A 122 5.44 -0.43 12.97
C GLU A 122 6.47 -0.60 11.84
N TYR A 123 7.66 -0.04 12.02
CA TYR A 123 8.78 -0.09 11.05
C TYR A 123 10.12 0.19 11.73
N SER A 124 11.20 -0.33 11.14
CA SER A 124 12.57 -0.13 11.63
C SER A 124 13.41 0.78 10.73
N SER A 125 12.92 1.11 9.53
CA SER A 125 13.58 2.03 8.57
C SER A 125 12.56 2.58 7.57
N TYR A 126 12.91 3.67 6.87
CA TYR A 126 12.05 4.18 5.80
C TYR A 126 11.90 3.19 4.65
N MET A 127 12.97 2.46 4.31
CA MET A 127 12.90 1.42 3.29
C MET A 127 11.93 0.31 3.67
N GLU A 128 11.95 -0.16 4.91
CA GLU A 128 10.99 -1.16 5.39
C GLU A 128 9.56 -0.63 5.33
N LEU A 129 9.34 0.61 5.79
CA LEU A 129 8.03 1.25 5.76
C LEU A 129 7.48 1.36 4.34
N ILE A 130 8.31 1.79 3.37
CA ILE A 130 7.94 1.83 1.95
C ILE A 130 7.58 0.43 1.46
N SER A 131 8.44 -0.56 1.70
CA SER A 131 8.28 -1.92 1.19
C SER A 131 7.03 -2.64 1.76
N LYS A 132 6.64 -2.34 3.00
CA LYS A 132 5.38 -2.83 3.59
C LYS A 132 4.15 -2.28 2.89
N LYS A 133 4.25 -1.07 2.34
CA LYS A 133 3.13 -0.38 1.69
C LYS A 133 3.10 -0.61 0.19
N HIS A 134 4.25 -0.51 -0.48
CA HIS A 134 4.35 -0.49 -1.94
C HIS A 134 5.54 -1.31 -2.45
N ASP A 135 5.30 -2.08 -3.52
CA ASP A 135 6.37 -2.66 -4.33
C ASP A 135 6.70 -1.72 -5.49
N LEU A 136 7.65 -0.82 -5.28
CA LEU A 136 8.04 0.18 -6.29
C LEU A 136 8.82 -0.41 -7.47
N THR A 137 9.22 -1.67 -7.41
CA THR A 137 9.93 -2.35 -8.51
C THR A 137 8.96 -2.97 -9.52
N ASN A 138 7.73 -3.21 -9.10
CA ASN A 138 6.70 -3.87 -9.92
C ASN A 138 5.45 -2.99 -10.10
N VAL A 139 5.65 -1.68 -10.15
CA VAL A 139 4.53 -0.75 -10.34
C VAL A 139 4.39 -0.46 -11.83
N ASP A 140 3.28 -0.89 -12.39
CA ASP A 140 2.85 -0.47 -13.74
C ASP A 140 1.97 0.78 -13.59
N MET A 141 2.63 1.94 -13.44
CA MET A 141 1.97 3.23 -13.28
C MET A 141 2.03 4.04 -14.57
N ASN A 142 0.86 4.44 -15.05
CA ASN A 142 0.71 5.36 -16.16
C ASN A 142 0.82 6.82 -15.68
N LYS A 143 1.55 7.68 -16.40
CA LYS A 143 1.73 9.11 -16.10
C LYS A 143 0.39 9.83 -15.92
N SER A 144 -0.60 9.56 -16.76
CA SER A 144 -1.93 10.16 -16.66
C SER A 144 -2.64 9.81 -15.37
N ILE A 145 -2.53 8.55 -14.94
CA ILE A 145 -3.17 8.07 -13.72
C ILE A 145 -2.52 8.69 -12.48
N ILE A 146 -1.18 8.78 -12.47
CA ILE A 146 -0.46 9.44 -11.37
C ILE A 146 -0.82 10.91 -11.29
N SER A 147 -0.97 11.60 -12.42
CA SER A 147 -1.40 13.01 -12.44
C SER A 147 -2.80 13.16 -11.81
N GLU A 148 -3.75 12.30 -12.15
CA GLU A 148 -5.10 12.35 -11.56
C GLU A 148 -5.11 12.00 -10.07
N LEU A 149 -4.29 11.02 -9.62
CA LEU A 149 -4.12 10.71 -8.20
C LEU A 149 -3.52 11.89 -7.43
N TYR A 150 -2.51 12.54 -7.99
CA TYR A 150 -1.88 13.69 -7.39
C TYR A 150 -2.83 14.88 -7.31
N ASP A 151 -3.62 15.13 -8.37
CA ASP A 151 -4.65 16.16 -8.37
C ASP A 151 -5.72 15.90 -7.31
N ALA A 152 -6.21 14.67 -7.20
CA ALA A 152 -7.16 14.30 -6.16
C ALA A 152 -6.57 14.52 -4.75
N PHE A 153 -5.31 14.16 -4.55
CA PHE A 153 -4.60 14.42 -3.31
C PHE A 153 -4.47 15.92 -3.00
N LYS A 154 -4.12 16.75 -3.99
CA LYS A 154 -4.03 18.23 -3.81
C LYS A 154 -5.36 18.79 -3.37
N ILE A 155 -6.45 18.45 -4.06
CA ILE A 155 -7.80 18.92 -3.72
C ILE A 155 -8.16 18.52 -2.28
N LEU A 156 -7.87 17.28 -1.90
CA LEU A 156 -8.13 16.81 -0.54
C LEU A 156 -7.33 17.60 0.50
N CYS A 157 -6.05 17.88 0.26
CA CYS A 157 -5.23 18.70 1.15
C CYS A 157 -5.71 20.17 1.24
N GLU A 158 -6.14 20.74 0.14
CA GLU A 158 -6.73 22.08 0.15
C GLU A 158 -7.99 22.12 1.01
N MET A 159 -8.87 21.14 0.90
CA MET A 159 -10.06 21.05 1.76
C MET A 159 -9.68 20.93 3.24
N TYR A 160 -8.71 20.08 3.60
CA TYR A 160 -8.27 19.94 4.98
C TYR A 160 -7.70 21.25 5.56
N THR A 161 -6.91 21.97 4.79
CA THR A 161 -6.30 23.24 5.24
C THR A 161 -7.28 24.40 5.30
N GLU A 162 -8.25 24.45 4.39
CA GLU A 162 -9.32 25.45 4.43
C GLU A 162 -10.26 25.20 5.61
N PHE A 163 -10.63 23.95 5.85
CA PHE A 163 -11.47 23.57 6.98
C PHE A 163 -10.82 23.86 8.34
N ASP A 164 -9.49 23.73 8.44
CA ASP A 164 -8.74 24.07 9.65
C ASP A 164 -8.70 25.58 9.92
N LYS A 165 -8.67 26.39 8.85
CA LYS A 165 -8.68 27.87 8.96
C LYS A 165 -10.06 28.41 9.30
N ASN A 166 -11.10 27.86 8.72
CA ASN A 166 -12.47 28.33 8.83
C ASN A 166 -13.40 27.14 9.06
N SER A 167 -14.10 27.12 10.19
CA SER A 167 -15.07 26.05 10.48
C SER A 167 -16.20 25.96 9.45
N ASN A 168 -16.36 26.96 8.56
CA ASN A 168 -17.24 26.96 7.40
C ASN A 168 -16.41 27.08 6.12
N CYS A 169 -16.16 25.95 5.46
CA CYS A 169 -15.47 25.95 4.17
C CYS A 169 -16.49 26.15 3.03
N THR A 170 -16.69 27.39 2.59
CA THR A 170 -17.65 27.73 1.50
C THR A 170 -17.22 27.13 0.15
N SER A 171 -15.91 26.98 -0.11
CA SER A 171 -15.36 26.40 -1.34
C SER A 171 -15.29 24.85 -1.30
N CYS A 172 -15.46 24.23 -0.12
CA CYS A 172 -15.33 22.79 0.02
C CYS A 172 -16.38 21.99 -0.75
N SER A 173 -17.57 22.53 -0.96
CA SER A 173 -18.60 21.82 -1.72
C SER A 173 -18.20 21.60 -3.19
N GLU A 174 -17.61 22.59 -3.85
CA GLU A 174 -17.13 22.46 -5.23
C GLU A 174 -15.90 21.58 -5.32
N LYS A 175 -14.93 21.80 -4.45
CA LYS A 175 -13.74 20.94 -4.34
C LYS A 175 -14.09 19.48 -4.06
N ALA A 176 -15.09 19.23 -3.22
CA ALA A 176 -15.58 17.89 -2.94
C ALA A 176 -16.22 17.22 -4.15
N LYS A 177 -16.99 17.97 -4.96
CA LYS A 177 -17.56 17.46 -6.22
C LYS A 177 -16.45 17.10 -7.21
N GLU A 178 -15.42 17.95 -7.33
CA GLU A 178 -14.27 17.71 -8.17
C GLU A 178 -13.47 16.49 -7.69
N PHE A 179 -13.20 16.40 -6.39
CA PHE A 179 -12.55 15.23 -5.78
C PHE A 179 -13.29 13.93 -6.08
N VAL A 180 -14.61 13.90 -5.80
CA VAL A 180 -15.43 12.70 -6.02
C VAL A 180 -15.44 12.31 -7.49
N LYS A 181 -15.58 13.27 -8.41
CA LYS A 181 -15.50 13.00 -9.87
C LYS A 181 -14.16 12.35 -10.25
N LYS A 182 -13.03 12.91 -9.80
CA LYS A 182 -11.70 12.34 -10.08
C LYS A 182 -11.54 10.96 -9.45
N TYR A 183 -11.95 10.81 -8.21
CA TYR A 183 -11.91 9.52 -7.51
C TYR A 183 -12.73 8.44 -8.23
N GLU A 184 -13.96 8.75 -8.65
CA GLU A 184 -14.83 7.81 -9.37
C GLU A 184 -14.24 7.41 -10.73
N GLN A 185 -13.60 8.34 -11.45
CA GLN A 185 -12.89 8.06 -12.71
C GLN A 185 -11.73 7.10 -12.50
N LEU A 186 -10.91 7.34 -11.47
CA LEU A 186 -9.79 6.47 -11.10
C LEU A 186 -10.27 5.08 -10.67
N ASN A 187 -11.29 5.03 -9.81
CA ASN A 187 -11.84 3.79 -9.27
C ASN A 187 -12.57 2.95 -10.34
N GLY A 188 -13.10 3.58 -11.39
CA GLY A 188 -13.74 2.91 -12.54
C GLY A 188 -12.73 2.36 -13.57
N ASN A 189 -11.45 2.63 -13.44
CA ASN A 189 -10.45 2.19 -14.39
C ASN A 189 -9.93 0.78 -14.07
N TYR A 190 -10.39 -0.23 -14.80
CA TYR A 190 -10.04 -1.63 -14.58
C TYR A 190 -8.54 -1.95 -14.71
N SER A 191 -7.77 -1.19 -15.50
CA SER A 191 -6.33 -1.37 -15.60
C SER A 191 -5.60 -0.98 -14.30
N ILE A 192 -6.24 -0.19 -13.45
CA ILE A 192 -5.72 0.28 -12.17
C ILE A 192 -6.07 -0.69 -11.05
N THR A 193 -7.29 -1.22 -11.06
CA THR A 193 -7.81 -2.04 -9.94
C THR A 193 -7.08 -3.38 -9.76
N GLY A 194 -6.36 -3.84 -10.78
CA GLY A 194 -5.46 -5.00 -10.67
C GLY A 194 -4.13 -4.72 -9.95
N ASN A 195 -3.77 -3.45 -9.74
CA ASN A 195 -2.52 -3.05 -9.12
C ASN A 195 -2.70 -2.77 -7.61
N SER A 196 -2.03 -3.55 -6.78
CA SER A 196 -2.13 -3.45 -5.31
C SER A 196 -1.72 -2.08 -4.77
N SER A 197 -0.70 -1.42 -5.34
CA SER A 197 -0.24 -0.09 -4.90
C SER A 197 -1.28 0.99 -5.19
N TYR A 198 -1.91 0.95 -6.37
CA TYR A 198 -3.01 1.86 -6.70
C TYR A 198 -4.20 1.73 -5.76
N ASN A 199 -4.61 0.49 -5.48
CA ASN A 199 -5.73 0.24 -4.58
C ASN A 199 -5.48 0.79 -3.17
N LYS A 200 -4.23 0.72 -2.68
CA LYS A 200 -3.86 1.31 -1.39
C LYS A 200 -3.96 2.84 -1.44
N MET A 201 -3.44 3.49 -2.49
CA MET A 201 -3.52 4.94 -2.68
C MET A 201 -4.97 5.42 -2.77
N LEU A 202 -5.81 4.76 -3.58
CA LEU A 202 -7.24 5.06 -3.69
C LEU A 202 -7.98 4.85 -2.37
N SER A 203 -7.68 3.77 -1.66
CA SER A 203 -8.26 3.49 -0.35
C SER A 203 -7.90 4.57 0.68
N SER A 204 -6.65 5.06 0.67
CA SER A 204 -6.23 6.15 1.55
C SER A 204 -6.95 7.46 1.22
N LEU A 205 -7.08 7.81 -0.07
CA LEU A 205 -7.83 8.99 -0.51
C LEU A 205 -9.29 8.93 -0.08
N SER A 206 -9.98 7.81 -0.32
CA SER A 206 -11.40 7.67 0.06
C SER A 206 -11.61 7.67 1.57
N THR A 207 -10.73 6.99 2.30
CA THR A 207 -10.79 6.94 3.76
C THR A 207 -10.64 8.34 4.37
N ASP A 208 -9.66 9.11 3.88
CA ASP A 208 -9.42 10.43 4.41
C ASP A 208 -10.48 11.45 3.94
N TYR A 209 -11.01 11.32 2.74
CA TYR A 209 -12.17 12.12 2.34
C TYR A 209 -13.40 11.87 3.22
N ASN A 210 -13.69 10.62 3.54
CA ASN A 210 -14.80 10.27 4.43
C ASN A 210 -14.58 10.82 5.84
N LYS A 211 -13.36 10.75 6.38
CA LYS A 211 -13.01 11.38 7.67
C LYS A 211 -13.22 12.90 7.65
N LEU A 212 -12.85 13.57 6.55
CA LEU A 212 -13.11 15.00 6.39
C LEU A 212 -14.61 15.28 6.37
N LYS A 213 -15.37 14.52 5.59
CA LYS A 213 -16.82 14.63 5.51
C LYS A 213 -17.50 14.46 6.87
N ASP A 214 -17.08 13.47 7.66
CA ASP A 214 -17.63 13.22 9.00
C ASP A 214 -17.36 14.38 9.98
N LYS A 215 -16.26 15.12 9.79
CA LYS A 215 -15.93 16.32 10.58
C LYS A 215 -16.70 17.55 10.15
N TYR A 216 -17.26 17.57 8.96
CA TYR A 216 -17.99 18.72 8.43
C TYR A 216 -19.42 18.74 9.01
N LYS A 217 -19.80 19.84 9.69
CA LYS A 217 -21.08 19.94 10.42
C LYS A 217 -22.31 19.79 9.53
N ASP A 218 -22.20 20.17 8.24
CA ASP A 218 -23.23 19.99 7.22
C ASP A 218 -22.80 18.93 6.21
N SER A 219 -22.62 17.71 6.70
CA SER A 219 -22.17 16.58 5.88
C SER A 219 -23.12 16.25 4.72
N SER A 220 -24.38 16.72 4.77
CA SER A 220 -25.34 16.56 3.69
C SER A 220 -24.99 17.37 2.44
N SER A 221 -24.16 18.42 2.57
CA SER A 221 -23.71 19.26 1.47
C SER A 221 -22.55 18.68 0.67
N LEU A 222 -21.78 17.74 1.26
CA LEU A 222 -20.65 17.11 0.59
C LEU A 222 -21.09 15.82 -0.10
N PRO A 223 -20.76 15.62 -1.39
CA PRO A 223 -21.16 14.41 -2.12
C PRO A 223 -20.54 13.16 -1.48
N ALA A 224 -21.32 12.08 -1.45
CA ALA A 224 -20.78 10.78 -1.10
C ALA A 224 -19.98 10.21 -2.28
N ILE A 225 -18.86 9.58 -2.01
CA ILE A 225 -18.24 8.69 -2.99
C ILE A 225 -19.26 7.56 -3.23
N LYS A 226 -19.72 7.42 -4.46
CA LYS A 226 -20.47 6.23 -4.82
C LYS A 226 -19.52 5.06 -4.63
N SER A 227 -19.80 4.20 -3.67
CA SER A 227 -19.21 2.87 -3.70
C SER A 227 -19.73 2.24 -5.00
N THR A 228 -18.96 2.35 -6.07
CA THR A 228 -18.96 1.25 -7.01
C THR A 228 -18.55 0.11 -6.09
N GLN A 229 -19.52 -0.69 -5.66
CA GLN A 229 -19.21 -2.04 -5.31
C GLN A 229 -18.56 -2.57 -6.59
N ILE A 230 -17.21 -2.42 -6.68
CA ILE A 230 -16.49 -3.57 -7.13
C ILE A 230 -17.02 -4.59 -6.14
N THR A 231 -17.96 -5.40 -6.57
CA THR A 231 -18.03 -6.74 -6.08
C THR A 231 -16.59 -7.20 -6.26
N SER A 232 -15.75 -6.90 -5.30
CA SER A 232 -14.78 -7.85 -4.87
C SER A 232 -15.69 -9.04 -4.58
N SER A 233 -16.00 -9.76 -5.66
CA SER A 233 -16.40 -11.14 -5.57
C SER A 233 -15.27 -11.67 -4.74
N SER A 234 -15.60 -11.69 -3.47
CA SER A 234 -14.75 -11.78 -2.34
C SER A 234 -13.71 -12.85 -2.65
N SER A 235 -12.51 -12.44 -3.03
CA SER A 235 -11.37 -13.36 -3.05
C SER A 235 -11.24 -14.00 -1.66
N ILE A 236 -11.71 -13.35 -0.61
CA ILE A 236 -11.83 -13.91 0.73
C ILE A 236 -12.94 -14.95 0.80
N ALA A 237 -14.14 -14.72 0.25
CA ALA A 237 -15.20 -15.73 0.25
C ALA A 237 -14.90 -16.85 -0.75
N ASN A 238 -14.32 -16.56 -1.91
CA ASN A 238 -13.86 -17.57 -2.85
C ASN A 238 -12.64 -18.33 -2.31
N ASN A 239 -11.70 -17.67 -1.63
CA ASN A 239 -10.61 -18.35 -0.95
C ASN A 239 -11.09 -19.14 0.27
N LEU A 240 -12.07 -18.64 1.03
CA LEU A 240 -12.68 -19.38 2.13
C LEU A 240 -13.45 -20.60 1.64
N LEU A 241 -14.23 -20.47 0.56
CA LEU A 241 -14.91 -21.61 -0.10
C LEU A 241 -13.92 -22.61 -0.69
N LEU A 242 -12.84 -22.14 -1.30
CA LEU A 242 -11.79 -22.99 -1.86
C LEU A 242 -11.01 -23.71 -0.76
N VAL A 243 -10.67 -23.03 0.33
CA VAL A 243 -10.04 -23.62 1.52
C VAL A 243 -10.98 -24.63 2.17
N LEU A 244 -12.26 -24.32 2.36
CA LEU A 244 -13.25 -25.26 2.91
C LEU A 244 -13.45 -26.49 2.00
N SER A 245 -13.42 -26.32 0.66
CA SER A 245 -13.52 -27.44 -0.28
C SER A 245 -12.29 -28.35 -0.23
N ILE A 246 -11.09 -27.79 -0.04
CA ILE A 246 -9.85 -28.56 0.10
C ILE A 246 -9.86 -29.35 1.42
N PHE A 247 -10.25 -28.75 2.53
CA PHE A 247 -10.37 -29.45 3.82
C PHE A 247 -11.46 -30.51 3.78
N GLY A 248 -12.59 -30.26 3.10
CA GLY A 248 -13.64 -31.26 2.86
C GLY A 248 -13.13 -32.46 2.08
N ALA A 249 -12.40 -32.24 0.99
CA ALA A 249 -11.78 -33.28 0.18
C ALA A 249 -10.75 -34.11 0.97
N ILE A 250 -9.86 -33.44 1.72
CA ILE A 250 -8.87 -34.09 2.58
C ILE A 250 -9.56 -34.95 3.65
N GLY A 251 -10.62 -34.47 4.28
CA GLY A 251 -11.42 -35.22 5.26
C GLY A 251 -12.04 -36.48 4.66
N ILE A 252 -12.59 -36.39 3.45
CA ILE A 252 -13.15 -37.54 2.74
C ILE A 252 -12.05 -38.53 2.37
N PHE A 253 -10.90 -38.09 1.84
CA PHE A 253 -9.78 -38.95 1.48
C PHE A 253 -9.18 -39.66 2.71
N LEU A 254 -9.02 -38.94 3.83
CA LEU A 254 -8.55 -39.53 5.08
C LEU A 254 -9.56 -40.54 5.64
N GLY A 255 -10.87 -40.28 5.56
CA GLY A 255 -11.92 -41.18 5.96
C GLY A 255 -11.95 -42.48 5.11
N ILE A 256 -11.78 -42.34 3.80
CA ILE A 256 -11.67 -43.47 2.87
C ILE A 256 -10.39 -44.26 3.15
N ALA A 257 -9.25 -43.61 3.25
CA ALA A 257 -7.96 -44.25 3.54
C ALA A 257 -7.99 -44.99 4.88
N TYR A 258 -8.57 -44.38 5.92
CA TYR A 258 -8.76 -45.01 7.22
C TYR A 258 -9.66 -46.30 7.12
N LYS A 259 -10.78 -46.19 6.42
CA LYS A 259 -11.69 -47.31 6.22
C LYS A 259 -11.02 -48.47 5.45
N TYR A 260 -10.30 -48.18 4.38
CA TYR A 260 -9.63 -49.21 3.58
C TYR A 260 -8.35 -49.74 4.25
N SER A 261 -7.62 -48.94 4.98
CA SER A 261 -6.47 -49.37 5.78
C SER A 261 -6.88 -50.36 6.87
N LEU A 262 -7.95 -50.08 7.61
CA LEU A 262 -8.49 -51.02 8.61
C LEU A 262 -8.92 -52.36 8.00
N PHE A 263 -9.50 -52.36 6.79
CA PHE A 263 -9.86 -53.59 6.10
C PHE A 263 -8.62 -54.36 5.61
N GLY A 264 -7.60 -53.67 5.13
CA GLY A 264 -6.33 -54.25 4.70
C GLY A 264 -5.55 -54.92 5.84
N PHE A 265 -5.49 -54.29 7.01
CA PHE A 265 -4.85 -54.83 8.21
C PHE A 265 -5.60 -56.08 8.75
N ARG A 266 -6.91 -56.04 8.82
CA ARG A 266 -7.72 -57.24 9.26
C ARG A 266 -7.51 -58.43 8.35
N LYS A 267 -7.43 -58.23 7.03
CA LYS A 267 -7.19 -59.31 6.10
C LYS A 267 -5.78 -59.94 6.22
N ARG A 268 -4.77 -59.12 6.46
CA ARG A 268 -3.38 -59.57 6.70
C ARG A 268 -3.24 -60.32 8.02
N PHE A 269 -3.88 -59.83 9.08
CA PHE A 269 -3.86 -60.48 10.40
C PHE A 269 -4.53 -61.84 10.38
N LYS A 270 -5.71 -62.00 9.75
CA LYS A 270 -6.38 -63.29 9.58
C LYS A 270 -5.54 -64.29 8.79
N LYS A 271 -4.85 -63.82 7.73
CA LYS A 271 -4.00 -64.69 6.89
C LYS A 271 -2.74 -65.14 7.68
N GLN A 272 -2.21 -64.36 8.54
CA GLN A 272 -1.09 -64.74 9.43
C GLN A 272 -1.52 -65.75 10.49
N GLN A 273 -2.65 -65.55 11.17
CA GLN A 273 -3.19 -66.52 12.15
C GLN A 273 -3.49 -67.88 11.53
N ILE A 274 -4.00 -67.93 10.30
CA ILE A 274 -4.26 -69.17 9.60
C ILE A 274 -2.94 -69.90 9.26
N ARG A 275 -1.91 -69.16 8.84
CA ARG A 275 -0.58 -69.73 8.56
C ARG A 275 0.09 -70.32 9.81
N GLU A 276 -0.03 -69.65 10.96
CA GLU A 276 0.51 -70.15 12.22
C GLU A 276 -0.24 -71.38 12.71
N LYS A 277 -1.59 -71.43 12.59
CA LYS A 277 -2.37 -72.61 12.94
C LYS A 277 -2.01 -73.81 12.05
N LEU A 278 -1.84 -73.59 10.74
CA LEU A 278 -1.41 -74.65 9.80
C LEU A 278 0.01 -75.13 10.13
N LYS A 279 0.92 -74.26 10.51
CA LYS A 279 2.30 -74.62 10.91
C LYS A 279 2.29 -75.46 12.18
N ASN A 280 1.43 -75.15 13.15
CA ASN A 280 1.32 -75.89 14.41
C ASN A 280 0.64 -77.27 14.22
N ILE A 281 -0.34 -77.40 13.30
CA ILE A 281 -0.94 -78.63 12.96
C ILE A 281 0.08 -79.56 12.24
N LYS A 282 0.85 -78.99 11.31
CA LYS A 282 1.90 -79.73 10.59
C LYS A 282 3.02 -80.22 11.51
N LYS A 283 3.30 -79.48 12.55
CA LYS A 283 4.30 -79.83 13.58
C LYS A 283 3.79 -80.99 14.48
N LYS A 284 2.46 -81.06 14.75
CA LYS A 284 1.82 -82.16 15.53
C LYS A 284 1.63 -83.44 14.75
N MET A 285 1.60 -83.38 13.42
CA MET A 285 1.46 -84.59 12.56
C MET A 285 2.80 -85.23 12.27
N ASN A 286 3.93 -84.57 12.55
CA ASN A 286 5.27 -85.11 12.32
C ASN A 286 5.97 -85.59 13.62
N GLN A 287 5.23 -85.62 14.76
CA GLN A 287 5.60 -86.27 15.99
C GLN A 287 4.76 -87.57 16.15
#